data_b9bd07d375bba13322c3490e065fb6c1
#
_entry.id   b9bd07d375bba13322c3490e065fb6c1
#
_cell.length_a   1.000
_cell.length_b   1.000
_cell.length_c   1.000
_cell.angle_alpha   90.00
_cell.angle_beta   90.00
_cell.angle_gamma   90.00
#
_symmetry.space_group_name_H-M   'P 1'
#
loop_
_entity.id
_entity.type
_entity.pdbx_description
1 polymer ?
#
loop_
_entity_poly.entity_id
_entity_poly.type
_entity_poly.pdbx_seq_one_letter_code
_entity_poly.pdbx_strand_id
1 'polypeptide(L)'
;MSYDLNGKRIWVAGHRGMVGGAVARRLAAEGAQVIEAGRDVVDLVDQAQVKTWMAATRPDAIVLAAAKVGGIKANNDFPVDFLYQNLMIEANILQAAHEADVKRMLFLGSSCIYPKLAPQPIPEDALLTGPLEPTNEWYAIAKIAGIKLTQAYRTQYGRDWISAMPTNLYGPGDNYDLNSSHVLPALLRKFHEAKVSGAGEVVVWGSGTPLREFLHCDDLADALVFLLKEYSGYEHINVGS
;
A
#
# COMPACT_ATOMS: atom_id res chain seq x y z
N MET A 1 -16.79 -18.28 -3.59
CA MET A 1 -16.97 -18.09 -5.05
C MET A 1 -15.93 -17.07 -5.48
N SER A 2 -15.21 -17.35 -6.56
CA SER A 2 -14.25 -16.43 -7.15
C SER A 2 -14.94 -15.14 -7.63
N TYR A 3 -14.34 -13.97 -7.40
CA TYR A 3 -14.82 -12.69 -7.90
C TYR A 3 -14.31 -12.47 -9.33
N ASP A 4 -15.21 -12.53 -10.31
CA ASP A 4 -14.85 -12.32 -11.72
C ASP A 4 -14.48 -10.86 -11.96
N LEU A 5 -13.28 -10.62 -12.52
CA LEU A 5 -12.77 -9.29 -12.83
C LEU A 5 -13.06 -8.84 -14.26
N ASN A 6 -13.40 -9.78 -15.15
CA ASN A 6 -13.61 -9.46 -16.57
C ASN A 6 -14.77 -8.46 -16.75
N GLY A 7 -14.50 -7.38 -17.45
CA GLY A 7 -15.43 -6.30 -17.69
C GLY A 7 -15.77 -5.43 -16.47
N LYS A 8 -15.24 -5.75 -15.27
CA LYS A 8 -15.47 -4.95 -14.05
C LYS A 8 -14.73 -3.62 -14.09
N ARG A 9 -15.37 -2.59 -13.60
CA ARG A 9 -14.82 -1.26 -13.43
C ARG A 9 -14.08 -1.20 -12.09
N ILE A 10 -12.76 -1.23 -12.14
CA ILE A 10 -11.92 -1.32 -10.93
C ILE A 10 -11.09 -0.06 -10.76
N TRP A 11 -11.32 0.66 -9.68
CA TRP A 11 -10.51 1.82 -9.34
C TRP A 11 -9.22 1.41 -8.65
N VAL A 12 -8.08 1.80 -9.23
CA VAL A 12 -6.77 1.68 -8.60
C VAL A 12 -6.39 3.05 -8.02
N ALA A 13 -6.74 3.26 -6.74
CA ALA A 13 -6.31 4.45 -6.03
C ALA A 13 -4.79 4.40 -5.82
N GLY A 14 -4.05 5.35 -6.39
CA GLY A 14 -2.58 5.36 -6.38
C GLY A 14 -1.93 4.72 -7.63
N HIS A 15 -2.64 4.62 -8.75
CA HIS A 15 -2.19 4.04 -10.03
C HIS A 15 -0.86 4.60 -10.58
N ARG A 16 -0.47 5.84 -10.21
CA ARG A 16 0.80 6.45 -10.61
C ARG A 16 2.02 5.99 -9.80
N GLY A 17 1.80 5.31 -8.66
CA GLY A 17 2.87 4.73 -7.85
C GLY A 17 3.34 3.37 -8.37
N MET A 18 4.49 2.90 -7.89
CA MET A 18 5.10 1.62 -8.27
C MET A 18 4.09 0.46 -8.19
N VAL A 19 3.49 0.26 -7.03
CA VAL A 19 2.53 -0.83 -6.80
C VAL A 19 1.23 -0.62 -7.56
N GLY A 20 0.64 0.58 -7.45
CA GLY A 20 -0.63 0.88 -8.14
C GLY A 20 -0.52 0.73 -9.65
N GLY A 21 0.61 1.15 -10.25
CA GLY A 21 0.87 0.97 -11.67
C GLY A 21 1.02 -0.51 -12.07
N ALA A 22 1.70 -1.31 -11.25
CA ALA A 22 1.83 -2.75 -11.47
C ALA A 22 0.45 -3.45 -11.40
N VAL A 23 -0.35 -3.12 -10.39
CA VAL A 23 -1.71 -3.65 -10.22
C VAL A 23 -2.63 -3.24 -11.38
N ALA A 24 -2.54 -1.99 -11.85
CA ALA A 24 -3.33 -1.51 -12.98
C ALA A 24 -3.04 -2.33 -14.26
N ARG A 25 -1.76 -2.57 -14.56
CA ARG A 25 -1.35 -3.42 -15.70
C ARG A 25 -1.87 -4.86 -15.54
N ARG A 26 -1.75 -5.43 -14.33
CA ARG A 26 -2.17 -6.80 -14.08
C ARG A 26 -3.70 -6.97 -14.17
N LEU A 27 -4.48 -6.01 -13.65
CA LEU A 27 -5.95 -5.99 -13.78
C LEU A 27 -6.39 -5.85 -15.23
N ALA A 28 -5.72 -5.00 -16.03
CA ALA A 28 -6.03 -4.87 -17.45
C ALA A 28 -5.82 -6.20 -18.20
N ALA A 29 -4.79 -6.99 -17.84
CA ALA A 29 -4.56 -8.31 -18.40
C ALA A 29 -5.65 -9.34 -18.01
N GLU A 30 -6.39 -9.14 -16.91
CA GLU A 30 -7.57 -9.92 -16.53
C GLU A 30 -8.86 -9.46 -17.27
N GLY A 31 -8.77 -8.48 -18.15
CA GLY A 31 -9.93 -7.93 -18.86
C GLY A 31 -10.76 -6.92 -18.06
N ALA A 32 -10.24 -6.41 -16.93
CA ALA A 32 -10.90 -5.38 -16.16
C ALA A 32 -10.81 -4.01 -16.83
N GLN A 33 -11.82 -3.16 -16.62
CA GLN A 33 -11.81 -1.74 -16.97
C GLN A 33 -11.17 -0.95 -15.82
N VAL A 34 -9.87 -0.66 -15.93
CA VAL A 34 -9.13 0.06 -14.90
C VAL A 34 -9.54 1.54 -14.91
N ILE A 35 -9.94 2.04 -13.73
CA ILE A 35 -10.25 3.45 -13.51
C ILE A 35 -9.03 4.08 -12.82
N GLU A 36 -8.55 5.16 -13.42
CA GLU A 36 -7.40 5.92 -12.94
C GLU A 36 -7.84 7.36 -12.62
N ALA A 37 -7.48 7.83 -11.43
CA ALA A 37 -7.72 9.21 -11.00
C ALA A 37 -6.48 9.73 -10.26
N GLY A 38 -5.85 10.75 -10.81
CA GLY A 38 -4.73 11.44 -10.18
C GLY A 38 -5.21 12.57 -9.26
N ARG A 39 -4.28 13.24 -8.59
CA ARG A 39 -4.58 14.39 -7.71
C ARG A 39 -5.21 15.56 -8.45
N ASP A 40 -4.99 15.65 -9.74
CA ASP A 40 -5.62 16.61 -10.66
C ASP A 40 -7.11 16.35 -10.88
N VAL A 41 -7.59 15.14 -10.57
CA VAL A 41 -8.99 14.70 -10.67
C VAL A 41 -9.66 14.67 -9.30
N VAL A 42 -8.98 14.14 -8.29
CA VAL A 42 -9.50 14.01 -6.92
C VAL A 42 -8.37 14.06 -5.90
N ASP A 43 -8.46 14.99 -4.95
CA ASP A 43 -7.59 14.98 -3.77
C ASP A 43 -8.15 14.00 -2.73
N LEU A 44 -7.42 12.94 -2.44
CA LEU A 44 -7.88 11.88 -1.53
C LEU A 44 -7.92 12.32 -0.05
N VAL A 45 -7.26 13.41 0.29
CA VAL A 45 -7.31 14.03 1.64
C VAL A 45 -8.60 14.86 1.81
N ASP A 46 -9.19 15.33 0.72
CA ASP A 46 -10.44 16.09 0.73
C ASP A 46 -11.66 15.14 0.69
N GLN A 47 -12.36 15.03 1.81
CA GLN A 47 -13.52 14.17 1.94
C GLN A 47 -14.65 14.49 0.93
N ALA A 48 -14.90 15.78 0.69
CA ALA A 48 -15.99 16.19 -0.20
C ALA A 48 -15.70 15.84 -1.65
N GLN A 49 -14.44 16.02 -2.10
CA GLN A 49 -14.01 15.60 -3.43
C GLN A 49 -14.11 14.09 -3.60
N VAL A 50 -13.59 13.31 -2.63
CA VAL A 50 -13.64 11.83 -2.70
C VAL A 50 -15.10 11.34 -2.74
N LYS A 51 -15.97 11.88 -1.90
CA LYS A 51 -17.39 11.53 -1.88
C LYS A 51 -18.09 11.82 -3.21
N THR A 52 -17.89 13.02 -3.75
CA THR A 52 -18.47 13.45 -5.03
C THR A 52 -17.97 12.57 -6.18
N TRP A 53 -16.66 12.35 -6.24
CA TRP A 53 -16.04 11.55 -7.29
C TRP A 53 -16.50 10.08 -7.23
N MET A 54 -16.53 9.49 -6.05
CA MET A 54 -16.97 8.11 -5.83
C MET A 54 -18.43 7.91 -6.24
N ALA A 55 -19.33 8.84 -5.87
CA ALA A 55 -20.75 8.80 -6.22
C ALA A 55 -20.98 8.89 -7.73
N ALA A 56 -20.16 9.68 -8.44
CA ALA A 56 -20.21 9.79 -9.90
C ALA A 56 -19.60 8.57 -10.61
N THR A 57 -18.51 8.04 -10.08
CA THR A 57 -17.72 6.97 -10.73
C THR A 57 -18.30 5.59 -10.49
N ARG A 58 -18.74 5.29 -9.25
CA ARG A 58 -19.31 4.00 -8.83
C ARG A 58 -18.53 2.79 -9.34
N PRO A 59 -17.30 2.58 -8.92
CA PRO A 59 -16.53 1.40 -9.32
C PRO A 59 -17.15 0.12 -8.75
N ASP A 60 -17.00 -1.01 -9.45
CA ASP A 60 -17.42 -2.33 -8.95
C ASP A 60 -16.49 -2.81 -7.82
N ALA A 61 -15.20 -2.48 -7.95
CA ALA A 61 -14.18 -2.81 -6.94
C ALA A 61 -13.12 -1.71 -6.83
N ILE A 62 -12.38 -1.73 -5.72
CA ILE A 62 -11.29 -0.78 -5.46
C ILE A 62 -10.04 -1.54 -5.01
N VAL A 63 -8.88 -1.17 -5.56
CA VAL A 63 -7.57 -1.47 -4.96
C VAL A 63 -7.01 -0.17 -4.40
N LEU A 64 -6.93 -0.09 -3.05
CA LEU A 64 -6.46 1.09 -2.35
C LEU A 64 -4.96 0.97 -2.09
N ALA A 65 -4.15 1.40 -3.06
CA ALA A 65 -2.69 1.46 -3.00
C ALA A 65 -2.18 2.89 -2.76
N ALA A 66 -3.07 3.89 -2.70
CA ALA A 66 -2.70 5.26 -2.43
C ALA A 66 -2.27 5.45 -0.97
N ALA A 67 -1.10 6.05 -0.78
CA ALA A 67 -0.59 6.43 0.53
C ALA A 67 0.50 7.52 0.40
N LYS A 68 0.72 8.25 1.48
CA LYS A 68 1.95 9.01 1.69
C LYS A 68 3.01 8.02 2.16
N VAL A 69 3.98 7.71 1.32
CA VAL A 69 5.04 6.75 1.62
C VAL A 69 6.42 7.41 1.58
N GLY A 70 7.39 6.81 2.26
CA GLY A 70 8.78 7.27 2.24
C GLY A 70 9.66 6.43 3.17
N GLY A 71 10.97 6.57 3.02
CA GLY A 71 11.97 5.92 3.86
C GLY A 71 11.94 6.39 5.32
N ILE A 72 12.78 5.79 6.15
CA ILE A 72 12.88 6.04 7.60
C ILE A 72 13.09 7.54 7.90
N LYS A 73 14.00 8.20 7.15
CA LYS A 73 14.28 9.63 7.34
C LYS A 73 13.01 10.48 7.14
N ALA A 74 12.29 10.28 6.04
CA ALA A 74 11.08 11.06 5.75
C ALA A 74 9.98 10.82 6.80
N ASN A 75 9.79 9.57 7.25
CA ASN A 75 8.83 9.26 8.31
C ASN A 75 9.17 9.97 9.63
N ASN A 76 10.45 9.99 10.00
CA ASN A 76 10.92 10.64 11.22
C ASN A 76 10.80 12.17 11.15
N ASP A 77 11.08 12.76 10.00
CA ASP A 77 11.11 14.22 9.82
C ASP A 77 9.70 14.83 9.65
N PHE A 78 8.71 14.06 9.17
CA PHE A 78 7.35 14.52 8.85
C PHE A 78 6.25 13.66 9.50
N PRO A 79 6.25 13.45 10.81
CA PRO A 79 5.33 12.51 11.49
C PRO A 79 3.85 12.86 11.28
N VAL A 80 3.50 14.16 11.32
CA VAL A 80 2.12 14.61 11.11
C VAL A 80 1.64 14.27 9.70
N ASP A 81 2.46 14.50 8.69
CA ASP A 81 2.11 14.20 7.30
C ASP A 81 1.85 12.72 7.07
N PHE A 82 2.70 11.86 7.64
CA PHE A 82 2.57 10.41 7.49
C PHE A 82 1.38 9.84 8.24
N LEU A 83 1.04 10.39 9.42
CA LEU A 83 -0.14 9.97 10.15
C LEU A 83 -1.41 10.57 9.53
N TYR A 84 -1.50 11.90 9.47
CA TYR A 84 -2.73 12.60 9.10
C TYR A 84 -3.17 12.31 7.66
N GLN A 85 -2.25 12.46 6.68
CA GLN A 85 -2.63 12.27 5.28
C GLN A 85 -3.07 10.84 5.00
N ASN A 86 -2.39 9.84 5.57
CA ASN A 86 -2.78 8.44 5.38
C ASN A 86 -4.14 8.13 6.05
N LEU A 87 -4.38 8.60 7.28
CA LEU A 87 -5.68 8.46 7.93
C LEU A 87 -6.81 9.07 7.09
N MET A 88 -6.61 10.28 6.55
CA MET A 88 -7.62 10.93 5.72
C MET A 88 -7.87 10.19 4.40
N ILE A 89 -6.80 9.79 3.70
CA ILE A 89 -6.92 9.02 2.45
C ILE A 89 -7.75 7.75 2.69
N GLU A 90 -7.40 6.98 3.70
CA GLU A 90 -8.02 5.70 4.01
C GLU A 90 -9.47 5.88 4.47
N ALA A 91 -9.72 6.76 5.43
CA ALA A 91 -11.06 7.02 5.96
C ALA A 91 -12.01 7.56 4.88
N ASN A 92 -11.55 8.52 4.08
CA ASN A 92 -12.35 9.12 3.02
C ASN A 92 -12.75 8.09 1.95
N ILE A 93 -11.80 7.26 1.50
CA ILE A 93 -12.07 6.25 0.46
C ILE A 93 -12.98 5.17 1.00
N LEU A 94 -12.71 4.62 2.20
CA LEU A 94 -13.53 3.55 2.80
C LEU A 94 -14.96 4.02 3.04
N GLN A 95 -15.15 5.22 3.61
CA GLN A 95 -16.48 5.79 3.84
C GLN A 95 -17.22 6.04 2.53
N ALA A 96 -16.58 6.69 1.55
CA ALA A 96 -17.22 6.97 0.26
C ALA A 96 -17.55 5.69 -0.52
N ALA A 97 -16.68 4.66 -0.45
CA ALA A 97 -16.94 3.36 -1.05
C ALA A 97 -18.14 2.66 -0.41
N HIS A 98 -18.29 2.78 0.91
CA HIS A 98 -19.47 2.25 1.61
C HIS A 98 -20.76 2.96 1.16
N GLU A 99 -20.75 4.29 1.10
CA GLU A 99 -21.92 5.09 0.65
C GLU A 99 -22.27 4.83 -0.82
N ALA A 100 -21.29 4.56 -1.67
CA ALA A 100 -21.48 4.22 -3.08
C ALA A 100 -21.80 2.74 -3.33
N ASP A 101 -21.91 1.94 -2.26
CA ASP A 101 -22.20 0.50 -2.29
C ASP A 101 -21.18 -0.34 -3.06
N VAL A 102 -19.89 0.03 -2.98
CA VAL A 102 -18.79 -0.75 -3.57
C VAL A 102 -18.72 -2.13 -2.92
N LYS A 103 -18.81 -3.18 -3.73
CA LYS A 103 -18.96 -4.56 -3.23
C LYS A 103 -17.62 -5.16 -2.81
N ARG A 104 -16.54 -4.88 -3.55
CA ARG A 104 -15.25 -5.51 -3.39
C ARG A 104 -14.15 -4.48 -3.19
N MET A 105 -13.28 -4.69 -2.21
CA MET A 105 -12.11 -3.83 -1.99
C MET A 105 -10.93 -4.62 -1.47
N LEU A 106 -9.74 -4.25 -1.95
CA LEU A 106 -8.47 -4.65 -1.36
C LEU A 106 -7.76 -3.41 -0.83
N PHE A 107 -7.57 -3.38 0.50
CA PHE A 107 -6.77 -2.37 1.20
C PHE A 107 -5.32 -2.83 1.27
N LEU A 108 -4.40 -2.00 0.79
CA LEU A 108 -2.97 -2.29 0.89
C LEU A 108 -2.39 -1.68 2.16
N GLY A 109 -2.04 -2.55 3.10
CA GLY A 109 -1.31 -2.20 4.30
C GLY A 109 0.21 -2.18 4.09
N SER A 110 0.94 -2.57 5.12
CA SER A 110 2.41 -2.64 5.09
C SER A 110 2.89 -3.52 6.24
N SER A 111 4.00 -4.22 6.09
CA SER A 111 4.63 -5.03 7.15
C SER A 111 5.09 -4.20 8.37
N CYS A 112 5.19 -2.87 8.27
CA CYS A 112 5.53 -2.00 9.41
C CYS A 112 4.46 -1.95 10.53
N ILE A 113 3.28 -2.51 10.28
CA ILE A 113 2.20 -2.63 11.30
C ILE A 113 2.53 -3.58 12.44
N TYR A 114 3.50 -4.46 12.24
CA TYR A 114 3.88 -5.46 13.23
C TYR A 114 4.82 -4.87 14.28
N PRO A 115 4.82 -5.46 15.50
CA PRO A 115 5.76 -5.07 16.55
C PRO A 115 7.21 -5.16 16.06
N LYS A 116 8.05 -4.21 16.51
CA LYS A 116 9.49 -4.19 16.21
C LYS A 116 10.19 -5.51 16.47
N LEU A 117 9.79 -6.21 17.53
CA LEU A 117 10.38 -7.47 17.97
C LEU A 117 9.43 -8.66 17.76
N ALA A 118 8.56 -8.59 16.76
CA ALA A 118 7.72 -9.74 16.40
C ALA A 118 8.58 -10.97 16.04
N PRO A 119 8.11 -12.18 16.33
CA PRO A 119 8.81 -13.40 15.91
C PRO A 119 8.93 -13.46 14.37
N GLN A 120 9.97 -14.15 13.91
CA GLN A 120 10.23 -14.33 12.48
C GLN A 120 10.13 -15.82 12.12
N PRO A 121 9.42 -16.17 11.04
CA PRO A 121 8.58 -15.31 10.19
C PRO A 121 7.40 -14.70 10.95
N ILE A 122 6.98 -13.50 10.56
CA ILE A 122 5.92 -12.75 11.27
C ILE A 122 4.55 -13.32 10.90
N PRO A 123 3.78 -13.86 11.87
CA PRO A 123 2.41 -14.28 11.60
C PRO A 123 1.44 -13.09 11.66
N GLU A 124 0.28 -13.21 11.01
CA GLU A 124 -0.73 -12.15 10.96
C GLU A 124 -1.30 -11.77 12.33
N ASP A 125 -1.39 -12.71 13.26
CA ASP A 125 -1.88 -12.50 14.63
C ASP A 125 -0.88 -11.75 15.53
N ALA A 126 0.34 -11.48 15.05
CA ALA A 126 1.28 -10.60 15.73
C ALA A 126 0.84 -9.11 15.73
N LEU A 127 -0.17 -8.74 14.95
CA LEU A 127 -0.69 -7.37 14.92
C LEU A 127 -1.17 -6.92 16.31
N LEU A 128 -0.66 -5.76 16.78
CA LEU A 128 -0.98 -5.15 18.08
C LEU A 128 -0.53 -5.94 19.31
N THR A 129 0.41 -6.85 19.21
CA THR A 129 0.95 -7.63 20.34
C THR A 129 2.14 -6.97 21.05
N GLY A 130 2.64 -5.86 20.53
CA GLY A 130 3.79 -5.15 21.12
C GLY A 130 4.03 -3.77 20.49
N PRO A 131 5.08 -3.04 20.95
CA PRO A 131 5.39 -1.71 20.45
C PRO A 131 5.91 -1.75 19.01
N LEU A 132 5.53 -0.75 18.25
CA LEU A 132 5.96 -0.54 16.86
C LEU A 132 7.42 -0.07 16.77
N GLU A 133 7.99 -0.07 15.56
CA GLU A 133 9.28 0.59 15.30
C GLU A 133 9.11 2.12 15.39
N PRO A 134 9.77 2.82 16.33
CA PRO A 134 9.51 4.24 16.59
C PRO A 134 9.75 5.15 15.37
N THR A 135 10.64 4.77 14.47
CA THR A 135 11.01 5.61 13.31
C THR A 135 9.95 5.66 12.22
N ASN A 136 8.95 4.77 12.25
CA ASN A 136 7.86 4.74 11.28
C ASN A 136 6.48 4.45 11.93
N GLU A 137 6.37 4.59 13.25
CA GLU A 137 5.13 4.28 13.98
C GLU A 137 3.92 5.09 13.50
N TRP A 138 4.12 6.34 13.08
CA TRP A 138 3.04 7.21 12.60
C TRP A 138 2.37 6.67 11.34
N TYR A 139 3.16 6.21 10.38
CA TYR A 139 2.66 5.52 9.20
C TYR A 139 2.02 4.16 9.56
N ALA A 140 2.66 3.41 10.44
CA ALA A 140 2.16 2.12 10.90
C ALA A 140 0.80 2.24 11.59
N ILE A 141 0.61 3.24 12.46
CA ILE A 141 -0.67 3.52 13.13
C ILE A 141 -1.77 3.82 12.11
N ALA A 142 -1.50 4.64 11.09
CA ALA A 142 -2.46 4.89 10.02
C ALA A 142 -2.85 3.59 9.32
N LYS A 143 -1.87 2.78 8.92
CA LYS A 143 -2.14 1.49 8.25
C LYS A 143 -2.91 0.50 9.12
N ILE A 144 -2.62 0.45 10.43
CA ILE A 144 -3.40 -0.33 11.39
C ILE A 144 -4.86 0.16 11.44
N ALA A 145 -5.07 1.48 11.48
CA ALA A 145 -6.40 2.06 11.47
C ALA A 145 -7.18 1.68 10.20
N GLY A 146 -6.55 1.72 9.03
CA GLY A 146 -7.17 1.30 7.77
C GLY A 146 -7.57 -0.18 7.76
N ILE A 147 -6.69 -1.08 8.27
CA ILE A 147 -7.02 -2.51 8.44
C ILE A 147 -8.22 -2.69 9.36
N LYS A 148 -8.19 -2.06 10.54
CA LYS A 148 -9.28 -2.15 11.51
C LYS A 148 -10.59 -1.56 10.99
N LEU A 149 -10.53 -0.48 10.22
CA LEU A 149 -11.70 0.10 9.58
C LEU A 149 -12.26 -0.84 8.50
N THR A 150 -11.43 -1.49 7.70
CA THR A 150 -11.84 -2.52 6.73
C THR A 150 -12.54 -3.68 7.43
N GLN A 151 -11.99 -4.18 8.54
CA GLN A 151 -12.60 -5.22 9.38
C GLN A 151 -13.93 -4.77 9.98
N ALA A 152 -14.01 -3.52 10.44
CA ALA A 152 -15.23 -2.96 11.02
C ALA A 152 -16.38 -2.87 9.99
N TYR A 153 -16.09 -2.41 8.76
CA TYR A 153 -17.09 -2.41 7.68
C TYR A 153 -17.56 -3.82 7.31
N ARG A 154 -16.64 -4.79 7.33
CA ARG A 154 -16.98 -6.19 7.11
C ARG A 154 -17.90 -6.72 8.21
N THR A 155 -17.59 -6.46 9.47
CA THR A 155 -18.37 -6.92 10.62
C THR A 155 -19.75 -6.26 10.68
N GLN A 156 -19.81 -4.95 10.53
CA GLN A 156 -21.05 -4.18 10.74
C GLN A 156 -21.99 -4.24 9.52
N TYR A 157 -21.43 -4.25 8.31
CA TYR A 157 -22.23 -4.11 7.08
C TYR A 157 -22.06 -5.26 6.08
N GLY A 158 -21.31 -6.30 6.43
CA GLY A 158 -21.07 -7.44 5.55
C GLY A 158 -20.29 -7.12 4.28
N ARG A 159 -19.44 -6.06 4.30
CA ARG A 159 -18.64 -5.69 3.13
C ARG A 159 -17.58 -6.74 2.85
N ASP A 160 -17.47 -7.15 1.58
CA ASP A 160 -16.43 -8.10 1.16
C ASP A 160 -15.13 -7.35 0.84
N TRP A 161 -14.59 -6.70 1.86
CA TRP A 161 -13.35 -5.94 1.80
C TRP A 161 -12.25 -6.68 2.55
N ILE A 162 -11.08 -6.75 1.95
CA ILE A 162 -9.92 -7.51 2.43
C ILE A 162 -8.71 -6.60 2.56
N SER A 163 -7.72 -7.05 3.33
CA SER A 163 -6.45 -6.34 3.52
C SER A 163 -5.26 -7.24 3.22
N ALA A 164 -4.24 -6.72 2.52
CA ALA A 164 -3.00 -7.42 2.23
C ALA A 164 -1.80 -6.62 2.72
N MET A 165 -0.81 -7.32 3.31
CA MET A 165 0.39 -6.75 3.94
C MET A 165 1.62 -7.16 3.15
N PRO A 166 2.09 -6.32 2.22
CA PRO A 166 3.31 -6.62 1.49
C PRO A 166 4.55 -6.43 2.35
N THR A 167 5.61 -7.17 2.03
CA THR A 167 6.96 -6.93 2.49
C THR A 167 7.59 -5.71 1.80
N ASN A 168 8.92 -5.51 1.90
CA ASN A 168 9.59 -4.42 1.18
C ASN A 168 9.52 -4.66 -0.34
N LEU A 169 9.20 -3.62 -1.06
CA LEU A 169 8.94 -3.71 -2.48
C LEU A 169 10.01 -2.99 -3.30
N TYR A 170 10.21 -3.45 -4.52
CA TYR A 170 11.04 -2.80 -5.52
C TYR A 170 10.49 -3.05 -6.91
N GLY A 171 10.87 -2.22 -7.88
CA GLY A 171 10.50 -2.42 -9.27
C GLY A 171 10.41 -1.13 -10.09
N PRO A 172 9.90 -1.22 -11.32
CA PRO A 172 9.70 -0.06 -12.18
C PRO A 172 8.79 0.99 -11.55
N GLY A 173 9.20 2.25 -11.63
CA GLY A 173 8.45 3.37 -11.02
C GLY A 173 8.76 3.61 -9.55
N ASP A 174 9.79 2.98 -8.99
CA ASP A 174 10.24 3.23 -7.62
C ASP A 174 10.84 4.64 -7.46
N ASN A 175 10.93 5.10 -6.20
CA ASN A 175 11.47 6.40 -5.85
C ASN A 175 12.98 6.31 -5.59
N TYR A 176 13.79 7.00 -6.39
CA TYR A 176 15.25 7.04 -6.26
C TYR A 176 15.78 8.30 -5.55
N ASP A 177 14.94 9.16 -4.99
CA ASP A 177 15.40 10.33 -4.24
C ASP A 177 16.09 9.92 -2.94
N LEU A 178 17.35 10.35 -2.73
CA LEU A 178 18.19 9.90 -1.61
C LEU A 178 17.67 10.34 -0.22
N ASN A 179 16.76 11.32 -0.14
CA ASN A 179 16.19 11.78 1.12
C ASN A 179 14.89 11.07 1.49
N SER A 180 14.18 10.51 0.51
CA SER A 180 12.85 9.94 0.70
C SER A 180 12.68 8.49 0.23
N SER A 181 13.66 7.94 -0.50
CA SER A 181 13.60 6.56 -1.00
C SER A 181 13.81 5.49 0.08
N HIS A 182 13.34 4.29 -0.22
CA HIS A 182 13.67 3.09 0.55
C HIS A 182 15.10 2.62 0.29
N VAL A 183 15.57 1.64 1.09
CA VAL A 183 16.97 1.20 1.10
C VAL A 183 17.45 0.68 -0.25
N LEU A 184 16.67 -0.15 -0.95
CA LEU A 184 17.11 -0.76 -2.21
C LEU A 184 17.31 0.28 -3.32
N PRO A 185 16.34 1.14 -3.66
CA PRO A 185 16.53 2.18 -4.67
C PRO A 185 17.60 3.20 -4.27
N ALA A 186 17.74 3.54 -2.98
CA ALA A 186 18.82 4.42 -2.52
C ALA A 186 20.20 3.82 -2.78
N LEU A 187 20.39 2.54 -2.49
CA LEU A 187 21.65 1.84 -2.74
C LEU A 187 21.94 1.71 -4.25
N LEU A 188 20.95 1.33 -5.04
CA LEU A 188 21.08 1.26 -6.50
C LEU A 188 21.57 2.59 -7.09
N ARG A 189 20.95 3.70 -6.67
CA ARG A 189 21.36 5.03 -7.10
C ARG A 189 22.78 5.37 -6.66
N LYS A 190 23.11 5.17 -5.37
CA LYS A 190 24.45 5.46 -4.84
C LYS A 190 25.54 4.68 -5.56
N PHE A 191 25.35 3.37 -5.79
CA PHE A 191 26.34 2.55 -6.52
C PHE A 191 26.44 2.94 -7.99
N HIS A 192 25.32 3.30 -8.62
CA HIS A 192 25.35 3.79 -10.00
C HIS A 192 26.12 5.11 -10.12
N GLU A 193 25.83 6.09 -9.26
CA GLU A 193 26.51 7.39 -9.26
C GLU A 193 28.01 7.25 -8.95
N ALA A 194 28.39 6.40 -7.99
CA ALA A 194 29.80 6.10 -7.70
C ALA A 194 30.52 5.49 -8.90
N LYS A 195 29.89 4.53 -9.59
CA LYS A 195 30.45 3.93 -10.80
C LYS A 195 30.67 4.97 -11.91
N VAL A 196 29.67 5.84 -12.14
CA VAL A 196 29.74 6.87 -13.18
C VAL A 196 30.80 7.94 -12.87
N SER A 197 30.92 8.34 -11.60
CA SER A 197 31.92 9.33 -11.15
C SER A 197 33.32 8.79 -10.94
N GLY A 198 33.50 7.46 -10.96
CA GLY A 198 34.79 6.81 -10.64
C GLY A 198 35.14 6.86 -9.15
N ALA A 199 34.15 7.04 -8.26
CA ALA A 199 34.38 7.05 -6.81
C ALA A 199 34.91 5.69 -6.34
N GLY A 200 35.93 5.72 -5.46
CA GLY A 200 36.55 4.49 -4.91
C GLY A 200 35.71 3.80 -3.83
N GLU A 201 34.73 4.48 -3.27
CA GLU A 201 33.90 3.95 -2.18
C GLU A 201 32.45 4.49 -2.22
N VAL A 202 31.53 3.76 -1.59
CA VAL A 202 30.13 4.16 -1.38
C VAL A 202 29.80 4.10 0.10
N VAL A 203 29.29 5.21 0.66
CA VAL A 203 28.86 5.25 2.05
C VAL A 203 27.50 4.59 2.19
N VAL A 204 27.44 3.48 2.93
CA VAL A 204 26.23 2.77 3.31
C VAL A 204 25.91 3.07 4.78
N TRP A 205 24.65 3.48 5.05
CA TRP A 205 24.24 3.80 6.42
C TRP A 205 23.93 2.54 7.22
N GLY A 206 24.28 2.56 8.51
CA GLY A 206 24.04 1.48 9.46
C GLY A 206 25.16 0.44 9.51
N SER A 207 24.92 -0.63 10.26
CA SER A 207 25.90 -1.70 10.51
C SER A 207 26.02 -2.73 9.37
N GLY A 208 25.05 -2.77 8.45
CA GLY A 208 24.96 -3.81 7.42
C GLY A 208 24.41 -5.15 7.92
N THR A 209 24.04 -5.27 9.21
CA THR A 209 23.54 -6.52 9.80
C THR A 209 22.04 -6.79 9.58
N PRO A 210 21.14 -5.78 9.43
CA PRO A 210 19.71 -6.06 9.25
C PRO A 210 19.43 -6.83 7.97
N LEU A 211 18.69 -7.93 8.09
CA LEU A 211 18.13 -8.68 6.96
C LEU A 211 16.78 -8.07 6.57
N ARG A 212 16.48 -8.11 5.27
CA ARG A 212 15.21 -7.62 4.71
C ARG A 212 14.76 -8.57 3.60
N GLU A 213 13.47 -8.82 3.61
CA GLU A 213 12.79 -9.50 2.51
C GLU A 213 12.42 -8.47 1.45
N PHE A 214 12.54 -8.84 0.17
CA PHE A 214 12.17 -8.00 -0.96
C PHE A 214 11.30 -8.76 -1.96
N LEU A 215 10.22 -8.13 -2.41
CA LEU A 215 9.32 -8.67 -3.42
C LEU A 215 9.21 -7.70 -4.60
N HIS A 216 9.25 -8.23 -5.83
CA HIS A 216 9.07 -7.40 -7.01
C HIS A 216 7.62 -6.90 -7.12
N CYS A 217 7.41 -5.67 -7.57
CA CYS A 217 6.07 -5.07 -7.62
C CYS A 217 5.11 -5.80 -8.56
N ASP A 218 5.60 -6.45 -9.62
CA ASP A 218 4.74 -7.23 -10.52
C ASP A 218 4.33 -8.56 -9.89
N ASP A 219 5.20 -9.21 -9.09
CA ASP A 219 4.86 -10.42 -8.34
C ASP A 219 3.84 -10.09 -7.24
N LEU A 220 4.01 -8.95 -6.56
CA LEU A 220 2.99 -8.44 -5.65
C LEU A 220 1.67 -8.20 -6.38
N ALA A 221 1.69 -7.56 -7.55
CA ALA A 221 0.47 -7.28 -8.31
C ALA A 221 -0.27 -8.55 -8.69
N ASP A 222 0.43 -9.61 -9.07
CA ASP A 222 -0.17 -10.93 -9.34
C ASP A 222 -0.84 -11.51 -8.09
N ALA A 223 -0.14 -11.48 -6.95
CA ALA A 223 -0.69 -11.94 -5.67
C ALA A 223 -1.92 -11.11 -5.25
N LEU A 224 -1.89 -9.77 -5.38
CA LEU A 224 -3.03 -8.92 -5.02
C LEU A 224 -4.26 -9.18 -5.90
N VAL A 225 -4.04 -9.39 -7.20
CA VAL A 225 -5.13 -9.74 -8.13
C VAL A 225 -5.69 -11.13 -7.81
N PHE A 226 -4.83 -12.10 -7.47
CA PHE A 226 -5.28 -13.40 -6.98
C PHE A 226 -6.12 -13.26 -5.70
N LEU A 227 -5.66 -12.52 -4.70
CA LEU A 227 -6.42 -12.28 -3.47
C LEU A 227 -7.74 -11.55 -3.75
N LEU A 228 -7.75 -10.57 -4.64
CA LEU A 228 -8.98 -9.86 -5.02
C LEU A 228 -10.01 -10.82 -5.65
N LYS A 229 -9.58 -11.89 -6.32
CA LYS A 229 -10.46 -12.91 -6.91
C LYS A 229 -10.91 -13.96 -5.89
N GLU A 230 -9.97 -14.49 -5.10
CA GLU A 230 -10.19 -15.74 -4.38
C GLU A 230 -10.35 -15.60 -2.87
N TYR A 231 -9.80 -14.56 -2.26
CA TYR A 231 -9.82 -14.40 -0.80
C TYR A 231 -10.97 -13.54 -0.33
N SER A 232 -11.75 -14.02 0.61
CA SER A 232 -12.86 -13.31 1.26
C SER A 232 -12.84 -13.54 2.78
N GLY A 233 -11.67 -13.41 3.41
CA GLY A 233 -11.50 -13.57 4.85
C GLY A 233 -11.62 -12.25 5.63
N TYR A 234 -11.80 -12.38 6.94
CA TYR A 234 -11.77 -11.27 7.89
C TYR A 234 -10.34 -10.81 8.19
N GLU A 235 -9.43 -11.77 8.29
CA GLU A 235 -8.04 -11.49 8.62
C GLU A 235 -7.31 -10.86 7.42
N HIS A 236 -6.35 -10.01 7.72
CA HIS A 236 -5.42 -9.56 6.70
C HIS A 236 -4.43 -10.68 6.33
N ILE A 237 -3.84 -10.60 5.15
CA ILE A 237 -2.90 -11.61 4.66
C ILE A 237 -1.54 -10.98 4.38
N ASN A 238 -0.48 -11.61 4.87
CA ASN A 238 0.88 -11.30 4.52
C ASN A 238 1.19 -11.76 3.08
N VAL A 239 1.88 -10.90 2.33
CA VAL A 239 2.34 -11.20 0.97
C VAL A 239 3.85 -10.96 0.91
N GLY A 240 4.59 -12.04 0.81
CA GLY A 240 6.05 -12.06 0.81
C GLY A 240 6.63 -13.07 -0.17
N SER A 241 7.95 -13.28 -0.13
CA SER A 241 8.70 -14.23 -0.97
C SER A 241 9.13 -15.47 -0.19
#